data_dde4b9033f85f073aa1be061ad51d5a4
#
_entry.id   dde4b9033f85f073aa1be061ad51d5a4
#
_cell.length_a   1.000
_cell.length_b   1.000
_cell.length_c   1.000
_cell.angle_alpha   90.00
_cell.angle_beta   90.00
_cell.angle_gamma   90.00
#
_symmetry.space_group_name_H-M   'P 1'
#
loop_
_entity.id
_entity.type
_entity.pdbx_description
1 polymer ?
#
loop_
_entity_poly.entity_id
_entity_poly.type
_entity_poly.pdbx_seq_one_letter_code
_entity_poly.pdbx_strand_id
1 'polypeptide(L)'
;MQFKDILNKYLKETNSTSKELSTTSGISESVISRYRSGKRTPNINSPHIITLATSLSILSKKNIQINENIILKELTTSLNNNFNYENLSNNLNNL
;
A
#
# COMPACT_ATOMS: atom_id res chain seq x y z
N MET A 1 3.14 9.03 -5.82
CA MET A 1 3.89 8.33 -4.75
C MET A 1 3.98 6.86 -5.08
N GLN A 2 5.11 6.26 -4.78
CA GLN A 2 5.29 4.83 -4.98
C GLN A 2 4.64 4.05 -3.85
N PHE A 3 4.44 2.75 -4.07
CA PHE A 3 3.83 1.87 -3.08
C PHE A 3 4.55 1.94 -1.73
N LYS A 4 5.89 1.90 -1.74
CA LYS A 4 6.69 1.98 -0.51
C LYS A 4 6.41 3.27 0.26
N ASP A 5 6.20 4.37 -0.45
CA ASP A 5 5.95 5.67 0.18
C ASP A 5 4.61 5.69 0.91
N ILE A 6 3.60 5.12 0.29
CA ILE A 6 2.26 5.03 0.88
C ILE A 6 2.27 4.11 2.09
N LEU A 7 2.93 2.96 1.97
CA LEU A 7 3.05 2.02 3.08
C LEU A 7 3.76 2.67 4.27
N ASN A 8 4.89 3.33 4.03
CA ASN A 8 5.65 3.99 5.10
C ASN A 8 4.86 5.16 5.70
N LYS A 9 4.12 5.90 4.88
CA LYS A 9 3.25 6.98 5.36
C LYS A 9 2.25 6.46 6.39
N TYR A 10 1.54 5.39 6.08
CA TYR A 10 0.53 4.85 6.98
C TYR A 10 1.14 4.20 8.22
N LEU A 11 2.30 3.57 8.10
CA LEU A 11 2.99 3.06 9.29
C LEU A 11 3.39 4.18 10.22
N LYS A 12 3.84 5.31 9.68
CA LYS A 12 4.16 6.48 10.48
C LYS A 12 2.92 7.09 11.13
N GLU A 13 1.85 7.26 10.35
CA GLU A 13 0.61 7.85 10.85
C GLU A 13 -0.07 7.00 11.92
N THR A 14 0.05 5.67 11.83
CA THR A 14 -0.50 4.76 12.82
C THR A 14 0.49 4.50 13.98
N ASN A 15 1.69 5.05 13.89
CA ASN A 15 2.77 4.82 14.86
C ASN A 15 3.04 3.32 15.03
N SER A 16 3.09 2.61 13.92
CA SER A 16 3.24 1.15 13.91
C SER A 16 4.57 0.73 13.31
N THR A 17 5.06 -0.41 13.77
CA THR A 17 6.30 -1.02 13.29
C THR A 17 6.00 -2.09 12.23
N SER A 18 7.05 -2.51 11.51
CA SER A 18 6.94 -3.64 10.59
C SER A 18 6.49 -4.90 11.32
N LYS A 19 6.97 -5.09 12.54
CA LYS A 19 6.59 -6.25 13.36
C LYS A 19 5.11 -6.24 13.71
N GLU A 20 4.59 -5.08 14.11
CA GLU A 20 3.17 -4.96 14.42
C GLU A 20 2.30 -5.20 13.18
N LEU A 21 2.71 -4.67 12.04
CA LEU A 21 2.00 -4.92 10.79
C LEU A 21 2.06 -6.40 10.40
N SER A 22 3.22 -7.04 10.60
CA SER A 22 3.36 -8.48 10.35
C SER A 22 2.41 -9.29 11.22
N THR A 23 2.35 -8.98 12.51
CA THR A 23 1.47 -9.68 13.44
C THR A 23 0.00 -9.51 13.06
N THR A 24 -0.39 -8.29 12.69
CA THR A 24 -1.78 -7.98 12.35
C THR A 24 -2.19 -8.56 10.99
N SER A 25 -1.29 -8.53 10.03
CA SER A 25 -1.60 -8.93 8.65
C SER A 25 -1.36 -10.40 8.37
N GLY A 26 -0.48 -11.05 9.13
CA GLY A 26 -0.03 -12.40 8.81
C GLY A 26 1.02 -12.46 7.71
N ILE A 27 1.41 -11.31 7.17
CA ILE A 27 2.49 -11.22 6.18
C ILE A 27 3.82 -11.21 6.93
N SER A 28 4.82 -11.97 6.44
CA SER A 28 6.11 -12.04 7.14
C SER A 28 6.78 -10.67 7.23
N GLU A 29 7.49 -10.45 8.32
CA GLU A 29 8.20 -9.19 8.54
C GLU A 29 9.25 -8.93 7.45
N SER A 30 9.88 -9.97 6.93
CA SER A 30 10.87 -9.82 5.87
C SER A 30 10.23 -9.33 4.57
N VAL A 31 9.03 -9.80 4.24
CA VAL A 31 8.29 -9.33 3.07
C VAL A 31 7.87 -7.87 3.26
N ILE A 32 7.36 -7.53 4.44
CA ILE A 32 6.99 -6.14 4.75
C ILE A 32 8.21 -5.23 4.64
N SER A 33 9.36 -5.65 5.16
CA SER A 33 10.60 -4.88 5.03
C SER A 33 10.97 -4.61 3.58
N ARG A 34 10.82 -5.60 2.71
CA ARG A 34 11.09 -5.44 1.28
C ARG A 34 10.10 -4.48 0.61
N TYR A 35 8.84 -4.56 0.98
CA TYR A 35 7.84 -3.59 0.49
C TYR A 35 8.18 -2.17 0.94
N ARG A 36 8.63 -2.01 2.18
CA ARG A 36 8.97 -0.69 2.73
C ARG A 36 10.22 -0.09 2.11
N SER A 37 11.18 -0.93 1.73
CA SER A 37 12.44 -0.47 1.11
C SER A 37 12.31 -0.27 -0.39
N GLY A 38 11.26 -0.78 -1.00
CA GLY A 38 11.09 -0.78 -2.45
C GLY A 38 11.84 -1.90 -3.16
N LYS A 39 12.48 -2.80 -2.42
CA LYS A 39 13.14 -3.97 -3.04
C LYS A 39 12.15 -4.92 -3.66
N ARG A 40 10.91 -4.90 -3.16
CA ARG A 40 9.81 -5.69 -3.70
C ARG A 40 8.56 -4.84 -3.70
N THR A 41 7.78 -4.95 -4.78
CA THR A 41 6.47 -4.32 -4.90
C THR A 41 5.47 -5.42 -5.19
N PRO A 42 4.32 -5.46 -4.51
CA PRO A 42 3.34 -6.51 -4.78
C PRO A 42 2.72 -6.31 -6.16
N ASN A 43 2.29 -7.41 -6.76
CA ASN A 43 1.47 -7.35 -7.96
C ASN A 43 0.11 -6.73 -7.60
N ILE A 44 -0.48 -5.97 -8.53
CA ILE A 44 -1.77 -5.31 -8.29
C ILE A 44 -2.88 -6.31 -7.91
N ASN A 45 -2.76 -7.55 -8.34
CA ASN A 45 -3.73 -8.59 -8.01
C ASN A 45 -3.37 -9.37 -6.73
N SER A 46 -2.27 -9.01 -6.07
CA SER A 46 -1.85 -9.69 -4.85
C SER A 46 -2.86 -9.46 -3.73
N PRO A 47 -3.24 -10.53 -2.99
CA PRO A 47 -4.10 -10.38 -1.83
C PRO A 47 -3.43 -9.57 -0.71
N HIS A 48 -2.11 -9.39 -0.75
CA HIS A 48 -1.40 -8.57 0.22
C HIS A 48 -1.90 -7.13 0.24
N ILE A 49 -2.36 -6.60 -0.91
CA ILE A 49 -2.82 -5.21 -0.98
C ILE A 49 -4.04 -4.99 -0.07
N ILE A 50 -5.03 -5.87 -0.18
CA ILE A 50 -6.23 -5.81 0.67
C ILE A 50 -5.87 -6.08 2.12
N THR A 51 -5.02 -7.08 2.36
CA THR A 51 -4.59 -7.45 3.71
C THR A 51 -3.84 -6.30 4.39
N LEU A 52 -2.97 -5.61 3.67
CA LEU A 52 -2.25 -4.44 4.21
C LEU A 52 -3.22 -3.31 4.52
N ALA A 53 -4.16 -3.03 3.62
CA ALA A 53 -5.14 -1.97 3.85
C ALA A 53 -5.99 -2.24 5.08
N THR A 54 -6.49 -3.46 5.22
CA THR A 54 -7.28 -3.88 6.39
C THR A 54 -6.45 -3.78 7.67
N SER A 55 -5.22 -4.27 7.64
CA SER A 55 -4.34 -4.28 8.82
C SER A 55 -3.97 -2.87 9.26
N LEU A 56 -3.64 -1.99 8.32
CA LEU A 56 -3.33 -0.60 8.63
C LEU A 56 -4.55 0.11 9.20
N SER A 57 -5.74 -0.20 8.70
CA SER A 57 -6.98 0.33 9.26
C SER A 57 -7.18 -0.11 10.72
N ILE A 58 -6.89 -1.38 11.01
CA ILE A 58 -6.96 -1.89 12.37
C ILE A 58 -5.94 -1.18 13.28
N LEU A 59 -4.71 -1.00 12.79
CA LEU A 59 -3.65 -0.33 13.55
C LEU A 59 -3.92 1.15 13.76
N SER A 60 -4.73 1.78 12.90
CA SER A 60 -5.10 3.18 13.07
C SER A 60 -6.01 3.42 14.27
N LYS A 61 -6.69 2.39 14.70
CA LYS A 61 -7.59 2.40 15.86
C LYS A 61 -8.66 3.49 15.76
N LYS A 62 -8.44 4.63 16.42
CA LYS A 62 -9.46 5.67 16.57
C LYS A 62 -9.41 6.77 15.50
N ASN A 63 -8.47 6.70 14.58
CA ASN A 63 -8.36 7.73 13.55
C ASN A 63 -9.32 7.44 12.41
N ILE A 64 -10.47 8.11 12.43
CA ILE A 64 -11.53 7.91 11.43
C ILE A 64 -11.14 8.36 10.02
N GLN A 65 -10.08 9.15 9.88
CA GLN A 65 -9.59 9.57 8.57
C GLN A 65 -8.76 8.49 7.89
N ILE A 66 -8.32 7.51 8.65
CA ILE A 66 -7.54 6.38 8.14
C ILE A 66 -8.45 5.16 8.12
N ASN A 67 -9.08 4.90 6.97
CA ASN A 67 -9.94 3.73 6.83
C ASN A 67 -9.48 2.84 5.69
N GLU A 68 -9.94 1.60 5.73
CA GLU A 68 -9.55 0.56 4.79
C GLU A 68 -9.73 0.98 3.33
N ASN A 69 -10.85 1.59 2.99
CA ASN A 69 -11.16 1.95 1.61
C ASN A 69 -10.21 3.02 1.08
N ILE A 70 -9.88 4.00 1.90
CA ILE A 70 -8.93 5.05 1.52
C ILE A 70 -7.54 4.47 1.32
N ILE A 71 -7.09 3.63 2.25
CA ILE A 71 -5.77 2.99 2.16
C ILE A 71 -5.70 2.11 0.91
N LEU A 72 -6.73 1.29 0.72
CA LEU A 72 -6.81 0.39 -0.45
C LEU A 72 -6.73 1.18 -1.76
N LYS A 73 -7.47 2.27 -1.83
CA LYS A 73 -7.47 3.13 -3.02
C LYS A 73 -6.08 3.70 -3.28
N GLU A 74 -5.41 4.21 -2.26
CA GLU A 74 -4.08 4.79 -2.43
C GLU A 74 -3.05 3.75 -2.83
N LEU A 75 -3.06 2.57 -2.19
CA LEU A 75 -2.15 1.49 -2.53
C LEU A 75 -2.37 1.01 -3.97
N THR A 76 -3.61 0.81 -4.35
CA THR A 76 -3.97 0.38 -5.71
C THR A 76 -3.58 1.43 -6.74
N THR A 77 -3.87 2.70 -6.45
CA THR A 77 -3.53 3.80 -7.34
C THR A 77 -2.03 3.91 -7.55
N SER A 78 -1.22 3.70 -6.50
CA SER A 78 0.23 3.76 -6.62
C SER A 78 0.77 2.69 -7.58
N LEU A 79 0.16 1.51 -7.57
CA LEU A 79 0.55 0.43 -8.48
C LEU A 79 0.09 0.69 -9.91
N ASN A 80 -1.11 1.22 -10.07
CA ASN A 80 -1.67 1.54 -11.38
C ASN A 80 -0.94 2.71 -12.04
N ASN A 81 -0.54 3.72 -11.29
CA ASN A 81 0.10 4.91 -11.84
C ASN A 81 1.40 4.58 -12.57
N ASN A 82 2.14 3.59 -12.10
CA ASN A 82 3.40 3.20 -12.75
C ASN A 82 3.17 2.45 -14.07
N PHE A 83 1.97 1.96 -14.30
CA PHE A 83 1.68 1.11 -15.45
C PHE A 83 0.57 1.68 -16.33
N ASN A 84 -0.61 1.91 -15.75
CA ASN A 84 -1.79 2.28 -16.52
C ASN A 84 -1.82 3.75 -16.91
N TYR A 85 -1.21 4.62 -16.08
CA TYR A 85 -1.18 6.04 -16.38
C TYR A 85 -0.38 6.33 -17.66
N GLU A 86 0.77 5.69 -17.82
CA GLU A 86 1.58 5.87 -19.00
C GLU A 86 0.86 5.38 -20.26
N ASN A 87 0.22 4.22 -20.16
CA ASN A 87 -0.56 3.67 -21.27
C ASN A 87 -1.72 4.58 -21.65
N LEU A 88 -2.43 5.10 -20.66
CA LEU A 88 -3.54 6.00 -20.90
C LEU A 88 -3.06 7.30 -21.53
N SER A 89 -1.96 7.86 -21.03
CA SER A 89 -1.37 9.08 -21.57
C SER A 89 -0.94 8.89 -23.03
N ASN A 90 -0.31 7.76 -23.33
CA ASN A 90 0.10 7.43 -24.69
C ASN A 90 -1.10 7.28 -25.63
N ASN A 91 -2.14 6.66 -25.16
CA ASN A 91 -3.38 6.49 -25.95
C ASN A 91 -4.03 7.85 -26.24
N LEU A 92 -4.07 8.73 -25.25
CA LEU A 92 -4.62 10.06 -25.42
C LEU A 92 -3.79 10.90 -26.39
N ASN A 93 -2.49 10.73 -26.36
CA ASN A 93 -1.60 11.48 -27.27
C ASN A 93 -1.72 10.99 -28.70
N ASN A 94 -2.17 9.76 -28.90
CA ASN A 94 -2.35 9.18 -30.23
C ASN A 94 -3.73 9.48 -30.82
N LEU A 95 -4.60 10.05 -30.05
CA LEU A 95 -5.92 10.47 -30.51
C LEU A 95 -5.88 11.88 -31.07
#